data_35321cc5934af99d2013f66dad8f3caa
#
_entry.id   35321cc5934af99d2013f66dad8f3caa
#
_cell.length_a   1.000
_cell.length_b   1.000
_cell.length_c   1.000
_cell.angle_alpha   90.00
_cell.angle_beta   90.00
_cell.angle_gamma   90.00
#
_symmetry.space_group_name_H-M   'P 1'
#
loop_
_entity.id
_entity.type
_entity.pdbx_description
1 polymer ?
#
loop_
_entity_poly.entity_id
_entity_poly.type
_entity_poly.pdbx_seq_one_letter_code
_entity_poly.pdbx_strand_id
1 'polypeptide(L)'
;MADERAASFTKRSIKSSSKLSGLKLALSMVDLTTLEGKDSPEKARGLCRKAVRPWERDQEVLEERLPSVAAVCVYPSLVDVCAADLRGSGVKVASVATGFPSGQYPLEVRLDDVRRAVRAGADEIDMVINRGAFLAGRYDEVAEEVTQTKRACAREDGTAAHLKVILETGELETLDNVRRASDLAIRAMASAGMPPHEHGGDFIKTSTGKVQPAATMPVTLVMLEAIRDWYLETGEIVGMKPAGGIRTSKQALHYLVMVKETLGTLPDGDAWLTPDYFRFGASTLCNDILRQIAWHKTGRYMASYDFSEA
;
A
#
# COMPACT_ATOMS: atom_id res chain seq x y z
N MET A 1 23.12 -2.67 11.69
CA MET A 1 23.30 -3.07 10.27
C MET A 1 22.10 -2.62 9.41
N ALA A 2 20.84 -3.05 9.67
CA ALA A 2 19.67 -2.60 8.90
C ALA A 2 19.46 -1.08 8.97
N ASP A 3 19.59 -0.47 10.14
CA ASP A 3 19.47 0.98 10.33
C ASP A 3 20.52 1.78 9.53
N GLU A 4 21.76 1.33 9.54
CA GLU A 4 22.85 2.00 8.81
C GLU A 4 22.65 1.89 7.29
N ARG A 5 22.22 0.71 6.81
CA ARG A 5 21.92 0.50 5.40
C ARG A 5 20.72 1.34 4.97
N ALA A 6 19.65 1.35 5.74
CA ALA A 6 18.46 2.18 5.50
C ALA A 6 18.83 3.68 5.47
N ALA A 7 19.64 4.14 6.42
CA ALA A 7 20.11 5.52 6.46
C ALA A 7 20.96 5.89 5.24
N SER A 8 21.69 4.95 4.63
CA SER A 8 22.51 5.20 3.44
C SER A 8 21.67 5.64 2.23
N PHE A 9 20.45 5.13 2.05
CA PHE A 9 19.56 5.51 0.95
C PHE A 9 19.11 6.98 1.02
N THR A 10 19.08 7.56 2.22
CA THR A 10 18.70 8.97 2.40
C THR A 10 19.78 9.96 1.98
N LYS A 11 20.99 9.48 1.76
CA LYS A 11 22.16 10.29 1.36
C LYS A 11 22.37 10.37 -0.15
N ARG A 12 21.52 9.71 -0.95
CA ARG A 12 21.64 9.72 -2.42
C ARG A 12 21.26 11.08 -3.00
N SER A 13 22.10 11.61 -3.88
CA SER A 13 21.77 12.79 -4.68
C SER A 13 20.93 12.39 -5.88
N ILE A 14 19.79 13.03 -6.06
CA ILE A 14 18.88 12.79 -7.18
C ILE A 14 18.92 14.01 -8.10
N LYS A 15 19.17 13.82 -9.39
CA LYS A 15 19.12 14.90 -10.39
C LYS A 15 17.73 15.50 -10.47
N SER A 16 17.63 16.80 -10.79
CA SER A 16 16.35 17.52 -10.81
C SER A 16 15.31 16.87 -11.75
N SER A 17 15.72 16.43 -12.94
CA SER A 17 14.82 15.71 -13.87
C SER A 17 14.30 14.40 -13.31
N SER A 18 15.19 13.59 -12.72
CA SER A 18 14.83 12.33 -12.07
C SER A 18 13.93 12.55 -10.84
N LYS A 19 14.10 13.70 -10.16
CA LYS A 19 13.26 14.06 -9.01
C LYS A 19 11.82 14.30 -9.42
N LEU A 20 11.58 15.05 -10.50
CA LEU A 20 10.24 15.30 -11.02
C LEU A 20 9.56 13.99 -11.48
N SER A 21 10.27 13.14 -12.22
CA SER A 21 9.77 11.83 -12.62
C SER A 21 9.45 10.95 -11.42
N GLY A 22 10.33 10.93 -10.41
CA GLY A 22 10.12 10.19 -9.17
C GLY A 22 8.92 10.71 -8.35
N LEU A 23 8.66 12.03 -8.36
CA LEU A 23 7.49 12.61 -7.71
C LEU A 23 6.18 12.18 -8.39
N LYS A 24 6.15 12.18 -9.73
CA LYS A 24 4.98 11.70 -10.48
C LYS A 24 4.75 10.20 -10.26
N LEU A 25 5.83 9.41 -10.25
CA LEU A 25 5.76 8.00 -9.92
C LEU A 25 5.25 7.78 -8.49
N ALA A 26 5.79 8.51 -7.51
CA ALA A 26 5.29 8.43 -6.14
C ALA A 26 3.81 8.80 -6.02
N LEU A 27 3.33 9.80 -6.78
CA LEU A 27 1.91 10.18 -6.84
C LEU A 27 1.03 9.02 -7.32
N SER A 28 1.43 8.37 -8.43
CA SER A 28 0.69 7.22 -8.97
C SER A 28 0.67 6.00 -8.04
N MET A 29 1.55 5.94 -7.04
CA MET A 29 1.66 4.86 -6.05
C MET A 29 0.92 5.15 -4.74
N VAL A 30 0.28 6.30 -4.59
CA VAL A 30 -0.43 6.65 -3.35
C VAL A 30 -1.74 5.86 -3.25
N ASP A 31 -2.01 5.29 -2.09
CA ASP A 31 -3.36 4.85 -1.70
C ASP A 31 -3.96 5.94 -0.79
N LEU A 32 -4.95 6.69 -1.31
CA LEU A 32 -5.71 7.64 -0.50
C LEU A 32 -6.60 6.89 0.47
N THR A 33 -6.44 7.13 1.76
CA THR A 33 -7.03 6.32 2.81
C THR A 33 -7.84 7.17 3.77
N THR A 34 -9.07 6.75 4.06
CA THR A 34 -9.86 7.26 5.18
C THR A 34 -10.45 6.10 5.97
N LEU A 35 -10.11 6.02 7.26
CA LEU A 35 -10.46 4.92 8.17
C LEU A 35 -10.84 5.50 9.55
N GLU A 36 -11.76 6.45 9.53
CA GLU A 36 -12.26 7.12 10.73
C GLU A 36 -13.72 6.71 10.99
N GLY A 37 -14.09 6.55 12.25
CA GLY A 37 -15.47 6.17 12.61
C GLY A 37 -16.55 7.18 12.18
N LYS A 38 -16.14 8.39 11.78
CA LYS A 38 -17.02 9.47 11.26
C LYS A 38 -17.07 9.55 9.73
N ASP A 39 -16.43 8.61 9.01
CA ASP A 39 -16.44 8.64 7.55
C ASP A 39 -17.85 8.44 7.00
N SER A 40 -18.18 9.22 5.98
CA SER A 40 -19.47 9.19 5.31
C SER A 40 -19.33 8.87 3.82
N PRO A 41 -20.44 8.46 3.16
CA PRO A 41 -20.45 8.30 1.70
C PRO A 41 -19.98 9.54 0.95
N GLU A 42 -20.34 10.74 1.40
CA GLU A 42 -19.95 12.01 0.76
C GLU A 42 -18.44 12.25 0.86
N LYS A 43 -17.84 11.93 2.02
CA LYS A 43 -16.39 12.00 2.20
C LYS A 43 -15.68 11.00 1.29
N ALA A 44 -16.19 9.76 1.20
CA ALA A 44 -15.67 8.74 0.30
C ALA A 44 -15.74 9.20 -1.17
N ARG A 45 -16.86 9.79 -1.63
CA ARG A 45 -16.99 10.37 -2.98
C ARG A 45 -15.99 11.50 -3.22
N GLY A 46 -15.78 12.38 -2.23
CA GLY A 46 -14.78 13.43 -2.29
C GLY A 46 -13.38 12.87 -2.50
N LEU A 47 -13.05 11.80 -1.76
CA LEU A 47 -11.78 11.10 -1.86
C LEU A 47 -11.61 10.41 -3.22
N CYS A 48 -12.67 9.81 -3.78
CA CYS A 48 -12.67 9.21 -5.11
C CYS A 48 -12.39 10.25 -6.20
N ARG A 49 -13.04 11.42 -6.16
CA ARG A 49 -12.75 12.51 -7.12
C ARG A 49 -11.30 12.93 -7.07
N LYS A 50 -10.76 13.13 -5.84
CA LYS A 50 -9.34 13.45 -5.66
C LYS A 50 -8.42 12.33 -6.15
N ALA A 51 -8.78 11.08 -5.98
CA ALA A 51 -7.99 9.95 -6.43
C ALA A 51 -7.83 9.92 -7.95
N VAL A 52 -8.91 10.18 -8.69
CA VAL A 52 -8.91 10.23 -10.16
C VAL A 52 -8.18 11.46 -10.69
N ARG A 53 -8.33 12.59 -10.01
CA ARG A 53 -7.67 13.85 -10.40
C ARG A 53 -7.13 14.57 -9.15
N PRO A 54 -5.90 14.24 -8.74
CA PRO A 54 -5.34 14.75 -7.50
C PRO A 54 -5.23 16.26 -7.41
N TRP A 55 -5.15 16.94 -8.56
CA TRP A 55 -5.17 18.39 -8.66
C TRP A 55 -5.96 18.86 -9.88
N GLU A 56 -7.08 19.51 -9.69
CA GLU A 56 -7.99 19.93 -10.76
C GLU A 56 -7.39 20.97 -11.71
N ARG A 57 -6.44 21.79 -11.23
CA ARG A 57 -5.78 22.85 -11.97
C ARG A 57 -4.44 22.45 -12.59
N ASP A 58 -4.12 21.15 -12.63
CA ASP A 58 -2.84 20.66 -13.12
C ASP A 58 -2.54 21.11 -14.56
N GLN A 59 -3.49 20.99 -15.47
CA GLN A 59 -3.33 21.43 -16.86
C GLN A 59 -3.16 22.94 -17.00
N GLU A 60 -3.87 23.73 -16.18
CA GLU A 60 -3.76 25.19 -16.19
C GLU A 60 -2.39 25.66 -15.68
N VAL A 61 -1.89 25.04 -14.61
CA VAL A 61 -0.69 25.49 -13.91
C VAL A 61 0.58 24.80 -14.42
N LEU A 62 0.50 23.52 -14.80
CA LEU A 62 1.67 22.71 -15.18
C LEU A 62 1.73 22.47 -16.69
N GLU A 63 0.70 22.82 -17.46
CA GLU A 63 0.52 22.50 -18.88
C GLU A 63 0.56 20.99 -19.16
N GLU A 64 0.27 20.18 -18.13
CA GLU A 64 0.22 18.71 -18.23
C GLU A 64 -0.80 18.14 -17.24
N ARG A 65 -1.37 16.97 -17.58
CA ARG A 65 -2.20 16.20 -16.67
C ARG A 65 -1.34 15.28 -15.80
N LEU A 66 -1.54 15.36 -14.50
CA LEU A 66 -0.88 14.47 -13.55
C LEU A 66 -1.54 13.08 -13.54
N PRO A 67 -0.82 12.02 -13.15
CA PRO A 67 -1.40 10.71 -12.99
C PRO A 67 -2.45 10.71 -11.87
N SER A 68 -3.44 9.80 -11.96
CA SER A 68 -4.27 9.41 -10.83
C SER A 68 -3.43 8.76 -9.75
N VAL A 69 -3.96 8.64 -8.54
CA VAL A 69 -3.37 7.78 -7.52
C VAL A 69 -3.73 6.31 -7.78
N ALA A 70 -3.11 5.39 -7.04
CA ALA A 70 -3.29 3.96 -7.25
C ALA A 70 -4.64 3.44 -6.76
N ALA A 71 -5.04 3.83 -5.55
CA ALA A 71 -6.25 3.31 -4.92
C ALA A 71 -6.88 4.30 -3.93
N VAL A 72 -8.16 4.02 -3.63
CA VAL A 72 -8.87 4.57 -2.47
C VAL A 72 -9.09 3.43 -1.47
N CYS A 73 -8.69 3.62 -0.22
CA CYS A 73 -8.80 2.62 0.85
C CYS A 73 -9.79 3.08 1.92
N VAL A 74 -10.83 2.27 2.15
CA VAL A 74 -11.96 2.57 3.05
C VAL A 74 -12.35 1.38 3.91
N TYR A 75 -13.28 1.59 4.84
CA TYR A 75 -13.98 0.51 5.52
C TYR A 75 -14.97 -0.23 4.59
N PRO A 76 -15.28 -1.51 4.86
CA PRO A 76 -16.17 -2.33 4.02
C PRO A 76 -17.51 -1.68 3.69
N SER A 77 -18.08 -0.91 4.63
CA SER A 77 -19.37 -0.21 4.47
C SER A 77 -19.38 0.92 3.41
N LEU A 78 -18.21 1.33 2.90
CA LEU A 78 -18.07 2.40 1.91
C LEU A 78 -17.55 1.89 0.55
N VAL A 79 -17.32 0.58 0.42
CA VAL A 79 -16.74 -0.02 -0.78
C VAL A 79 -17.65 0.16 -1.99
N ASP A 80 -18.96 -0.10 -1.85
CA ASP A 80 -19.94 0.03 -2.93
C ASP A 80 -20.01 1.45 -3.50
N VAL A 81 -19.94 2.46 -2.62
CA VAL A 81 -19.89 3.87 -3.01
C VAL A 81 -18.62 4.16 -3.81
N CYS A 82 -17.46 3.69 -3.33
CA CYS A 82 -16.20 3.89 -4.05
C CYS A 82 -16.17 3.13 -5.38
N ALA A 83 -16.66 1.89 -5.41
CA ALA A 83 -16.71 1.08 -6.62
C ALA A 83 -17.61 1.71 -7.71
N ALA A 84 -18.72 2.34 -7.30
CA ALA A 84 -19.58 3.07 -8.23
C ALA A 84 -18.88 4.31 -8.81
N ASP A 85 -18.25 5.13 -7.94
CA ASP A 85 -17.64 6.41 -8.34
C ASP A 85 -16.32 6.23 -9.12
N LEU A 86 -15.58 5.13 -8.88
CA LEU A 86 -14.29 4.86 -9.52
C LEU A 86 -14.38 4.00 -10.77
N ARG A 87 -15.58 3.56 -11.17
CA ARG A 87 -15.79 2.69 -12.32
C ARG A 87 -15.18 3.29 -13.60
N GLY A 88 -14.29 2.53 -14.25
CA GLY A 88 -13.63 2.94 -15.49
C GLY A 88 -12.53 3.98 -15.34
N SER A 89 -12.18 4.39 -14.12
CA SER A 89 -11.11 5.36 -13.86
C SER A 89 -9.71 4.74 -13.85
N GLY A 90 -9.59 3.43 -13.63
CA GLY A 90 -8.33 2.74 -13.37
C GLY A 90 -7.85 2.80 -11.91
N VAL A 91 -8.44 3.65 -11.07
CA VAL A 91 -8.14 3.71 -9.63
C VAL A 91 -8.80 2.53 -8.93
N LYS A 92 -8.05 1.80 -8.10
CA LYS A 92 -8.53 0.61 -7.40
C LYS A 92 -9.31 0.97 -6.14
N VAL A 93 -10.25 0.11 -5.77
CA VAL A 93 -10.95 0.16 -4.48
C VAL A 93 -10.31 -0.85 -3.54
N ALA A 94 -9.66 -0.36 -2.49
CA ALA A 94 -9.12 -1.17 -1.41
C ALA A 94 -10.05 -1.11 -0.19
N SER A 95 -10.26 -2.26 0.45
CA SER A 95 -11.00 -2.34 1.71
C SER A 95 -10.12 -2.91 2.81
N VAL A 96 -10.10 -2.26 3.98
CA VAL A 96 -9.61 -2.96 5.18
C VAL A 96 -10.60 -4.05 5.56
N ALA A 97 -10.11 -5.14 6.14
CA ALA A 97 -10.95 -6.26 6.56
C ALA A 97 -10.32 -7.04 7.73
N THR A 98 -10.90 -8.19 8.05
CA THR A 98 -10.45 -9.11 9.11
C THR A 98 -10.46 -8.53 10.51
N GLY A 99 -11.45 -7.67 10.80
CA GLY A 99 -11.57 -7.02 12.11
C GLY A 99 -10.54 -5.93 12.35
N PHE A 100 -10.22 -5.18 11.28
CA PHE A 100 -9.30 -4.05 11.34
C PHE A 100 -9.70 -3.03 12.42
N PRO A 101 -8.74 -2.48 13.23
CA PRO A 101 -7.29 -2.67 13.11
C PRO A 101 -6.72 -3.80 13.98
N SER A 102 -7.51 -4.49 14.77
CA SER A 102 -7.01 -5.42 15.79
C SER A 102 -6.75 -6.85 15.30
N GLY A 103 -7.55 -7.34 14.36
CA GLY A 103 -7.51 -8.74 13.92
C GLY A 103 -8.02 -9.76 14.96
N GLN A 104 -8.74 -9.30 15.99
CA GLN A 104 -9.10 -10.10 17.18
C GLN A 104 -10.50 -10.74 17.12
N TYR A 105 -11.21 -10.59 16.00
CA TYR A 105 -12.50 -11.25 15.83
C TYR A 105 -12.34 -12.75 15.52
N PRO A 106 -13.35 -13.59 15.83
CA PRO A 106 -13.36 -14.99 15.40
C PRO A 106 -13.13 -15.10 13.88
N LEU A 107 -12.40 -16.13 13.45
CA LEU A 107 -11.96 -16.25 12.05
C LEU A 107 -13.13 -16.22 11.07
N GLU A 108 -14.23 -16.92 11.36
CA GLU A 108 -15.44 -16.94 10.51
C GLU A 108 -15.98 -15.53 10.23
N VAL A 109 -16.02 -14.66 11.28
CA VAL A 109 -16.47 -13.28 11.14
C VAL A 109 -15.51 -12.49 10.27
N ARG A 110 -14.21 -12.70 10.45
CA ARG A 110 -13.15 -12.04 9.64
C ARG A 110 -13.21 -12.45 8.17
N LEU A 111 -13.49 -13.71 7.88
CA LEU A 111 -13.64 -14.20 6.51
C LEU A 111 -14.94 -13.72 5.85
N ASP A 112 -16.05 -13.61 6.61
CA ASP A 112 -17.29 -13.03 6.09
C ASP A 112 -17.13 -11.55 5.76
N ASP A 113 -16.39 -10.80 6.57
CA ASP A 113 -16.03 -9.40 6.33
C ASP A 113 -15.30 -9.24 4.96
N VAL A 114 -14.31 -10.11 4.68
CA VAL A 114 -13.61 -10.15 3.38
C VAL A 114 -14.56 -10.43 2.23
N ARG A 115 -15.37 -11.50 2.33
CA ARG A 115 -16.31 -11.89 1.27
C ARG A 115 -17.33 -10.78 0.97
N ARG A 116 -17.77 -10.04 2.00
CA ARG A 116 -18.68 -8.89 1.84
C ARG A 116 -18.01 -7.73 1.10
N ALA A 117 -16.78 -7.38 1.50
CA ALA A 117 -16.01 -6.33 0.82
C ALA A 117 -15.76 -6.66 -0.66
N VAL A 118 -15.40 -7.91 -0.97
CA VAL A 118 -15.19 -8.39 -2.35
C VAL A 118 -16.50 -8.31 -3.15
N ARG A 119 -17.63 -8.79 -2.60
CA ARG A 119 -18.93 -8.69 -3.27
C ARG A 119 -19.41 -7.25 -3.46
N ALA A 120 -19.02 -6.33 -2.58
CA ALA A 120 -19.33 -4.91 -2.72
C ALA A 120 -18.48 -4.22 -3.82
N GLY A 121 -17.48 -4.90 -4.37
CA GLY A 121 -16.65 -4.42 -5.47
C GLY A 121 -15.23 -3.99 -5.07
N ALA A 122 -14.72 -4.47 -3.94
CA ALA A 122 -13.31 -4.24 -3.61
C ALA A 122 -12.40 -4.95 -4.61
N ASP A 123 -11.44 -4.23 -5.17
CA ASP A 123 -10.35 -4.77 -5.99
C ASP A 123 -9.24 -5.37 -5.12
N GLU A 124 -9.08 -4.84 -3.92
CA GLU A 124 -7.98 -5.13 -3.01
C GLU A 124 -8.48 -5.24 -1.56
N ILE A 125 -7.94 -6.20 -0.82
CA ILE A 125 -8.26 -6.42 0.60
C ILE A 125 -7.01 -6.23 1.44
N ASP A 126 -7.04 -5.26 2.36
CA ASP A 126 -5.99 -5.03 3.35
C ASP A 126 -6.36 -5.76 4.66
N MET A 127 -5.93 -7.02 4.82
CA MET A 127 -6.11 -7.80 6.05
C MET A 127 -5.09 -7.43 7.12
N VAL A 128 -5.42 -7.65 8.37
CA VAL A 128 -4.45 -7.54 9.48
C VAL A 128 -4.25 -8.90 10.15
N ILE A 129 -2.99 -9.27 10.42
CA ILE A 129 -2.67 -10.54 11.09
C ILE A 129 -3.08 -10.52 12.57
N ASN A 130 -3.30 -11.70 13.14
CA ASN A 130 -3.44 -11.89 14.58
C ASN A 130 -2.06 -11.77 15.26
N ARG A 131 -1.69 -10.55 15.65
CA ARG A 131 -0.39 -10.26 16.29
C ARG A 131 -0.21 -11.02 17.61
N GLY A 132 -1.29 -11.19 18.37
CA GLY A 132 -1.25 -11.94 19.61
C GLY A 132 -0.87 -13.42 19.40
N ALA A 133 -1.42 -14.05 18.36
CA ALA A 133 -1.04 -15.43 18.00
C ALA A 133 0.42 -15.47 17.51
N PHE A 134 0.84 -14.51 16.67
CA PHE A 134 2.21 -14.42 16.18
C PHE A 134 3.23 -14.30 17.31
N LEU A 135 3.03 -13.34 18.23
CA LEU A 135 3.95 -13.10 19.38
C LEU A 135 3.95 -14.27 20.38
N ALA A 136 2.85 -15.02 20.47
CA ALA A 136 2.77 -16.25 21.27
C ALA A 136 3.42 -17.47 20.56
N GLY A 137 4.01 -17.30 19.38
CA GLY A 137 4.66 -18.38 18.63
C GLY A 137 3.70 -19.31 17.86
N ARG A 138 2.41 -18.97 17.79
CA ARG A 138 1.41 -19.76 17.05
C ARG A 138 1.44 -19.42 15.55
N TYR A 139 2.58 -19.65 14.92
CA TYR A 139 2.83 -19.28 13.53
C TYR A 139 1.95 -20.01 12.52
N ASP A 140 1.67 -21.29 12.76
CA ASP A 140 0.80 -22.10 11.88
C ASP A 140 -0.64 -21.56 11.87
N GLU A 141 -1.13 -21.08 13.03
CA GLU A 141 -2.44 -20.44 13.13
C GLU A 141 -2.48 -19.17 12.28
N VAL A 142 -1.47 -18.30 12.38
CA VAL A 142 -1.38 -17.07 11.58
C VAL A 142 -1.27 -17.37 10.09
N ALA A 143 -0.47 -18.36 9.71
CA ALA A 143 -0.32 -18.80 8.32
C ALA A 143 -1.64 -19.29 7.73
N GLU A 144 -2.37 -20.14 8.48
CA GLU A 144 -3.68 -20.63 8.07
C GLU A 144 -4.71 -19.49 7.93
N GLU A 145 -4.74 -18.53 8.85
CA GLU A 145 -5.60 -17.35 8.76
C GLU A 145 -5.32 -16.52 7.49
N VAL A 146 -4.05 -16.31 7.12
CA VAL A 146 -3.66 -15.62 5.89
C VAL A 146 -4.10 -16.42 4.66
N THR A 147 -3.85 -17.73 4.66
CA THR A 147 -4.23 -18.63 3.56
C THR A 147 -5.74 -18.64 3.33
N GLN A 148 -6.53 -18.75 4.40
CA GLN A 148 -8.00 -18.74 4.30
C GLN A 148 -8.51 -17.36 3.86
N THR A 149 -7.89 -16.28 4.32
CA THR A 149 -8.24 -14.92 3.89
C THR A 149 -7.96 -14.75 2.40
N LYS A 150 -6.83 -15.24 1.89
CA LYS A 150 -6.53 -15.21 0.46
C LYS A 150 -7.58 -15.97 -0.35
N ARG A 151 -8.00 -17.16 0.09
CA ARG A 151 -9.08 -17.92 -0.54
C ARG A 151 -10.42 -17.19 -0.51
N ALA A 152 -10.71 -16.44 0.57
CA ALA A 152 -11.92 -15.63 0.70
C ALA A 152 -11.95 -14.41 -0.26
N CYS A 153 -10.82 -14.04 -0.86
CA CYS A 153 -10.75 -13.00 -1.88
C CYS A 153 -11.24 -13.45 -3.27
N ALA A 154 -11.59 -14.74 -3.45
CA ALA A 154 -12.12 -15.28 -4.71
C ALA A 154 -13.43 -14.60 -5.11
N ARG A 155 -13.61 -14.39 -6.43
CA ARG A 155 -14.83 -13.90 -7.06
C ARG A 155 -15.54 -15.01 -7.84
N GLU A 156 -16.81 -14.80 -8.11
CA GLU A 156 -17.65 -15.77 -8.86
C GLU A 156 -17.20 -15.96 -10.33
N ASP A 157 -16.53 -14.96 -10.89
CA ASP A 157 -15.98 -14.99 -12.26
C ASP A 157 -14.65 -15.75 -12.39
N GLY A 158 -14.16 -16.33 -11.30
CA GLY A 158 -12.89 -17.06 -11.27
C GLY A 158 -11.66 -16.17 -11.00
N THR A 159 -11.83 -14.86 -10.91
CA THR A 159 -10.76 -13.94 -10.50
C THR A 159 -10.69 -13.82 -8.98
N ALA A 160 -9.75 -13.03 -8.47
CA ALA A 160 -9.65 -12.73 -7.04
C ALA A 160 -9.26 -11.28 -6.80
N ALA A 161 -9.70 -10.72 -5.67
CA ALA A 161 -9.14 -9.47 -5.17
C ALA A 161 -7.70 -9.68 -4.71
N HIS A 162 -6.85 -8.65 -4.88
CA HIS A 162 -5.49 -8.69 -4.35
C HIS A 162 -5.52 -8.66 -2.82
N LEU A 163 -4.66 -9.45 -2.19
CA LEU A 163 -4.52 -9.45 -0.74
C LEU A 163 -3.29 -8.64 -0.33
N LYS A 164 -3.45 -7.72 0.63
CA LYS A 164 -2.35 -7.04 1.30
C LYS A 164 -2.36 -7.40 2.77
N VAL A 165 -1.31 -8.09 3.22
CA VAL A 165 -1.20 -8.57 4.61
C VAL A 165 -0.50 -7.52 5.46
N ILE A 166 -1.26 -6.87 6.35
CA ILE A 166 -0.74 -5.92 7.34
C ILE A 166 -0.09 -6.69 8.48
N LEU A 167 1.21 -6.51 8.65
CA LEU A 167 1.98 -7.15 9.71
C LEU A 167 1.89 -6.40 11.04
N GLU A 168 1.57 -5.09 11.04
CA GLU A 168 1.63 -4.16 12.16
C GLU A 168 3.00 -4.16 12.84
N THR A 169 3.99 -3.82 12.04
CA THR A 169 5.41 -3.95 12.39
C THR A 169 5.83 -3.20 13.65
N GLY A 170 5.09 -2.16 14.04
CA GLY A 170 5.33 -1.43 15.29
C GLY A 170 5.04 -2.25 16.55
N GLU A 171 4.26 -3.33 16.45
CA GLU A 171 3.94 -4.23 17.56
C GLU A 171 4.70 -5.56 17.49
N LEU A 172 5.53 -5.80 16.47
CA LEU A 172 6.32 -7.01 16.33
C LEU A 172 7.66 -6.98 17.11
N GLU A 173 7.95 -5.89 17.81
CA GLU A 173 9.06 -5.69 18.74
C GLU A 173 10.46 -5.69 18.12
N THR A 174 10.78 -6.63 17.22
CA THR A 174 12.12 -6.80 16.64
C THR A 174 12.10 -6.90 15.12
N LEU A 175 13.21 -6.54 14.47
CA LEU A 175 13.38 -6.73 13.02
C LEU A 175 13.38 -8.22 12.62
N ASP A 176 13.79 -9.12 13.52
CA ASP A 176 13.72 -10.56 13.28
C ASP A 176 12.28 -11.05 13.21
N ASN A 177 11.40 -10.53 14.08
CA ASN A 177 9.97 -10.80 14.02
C ASN A 177 9.34 -10.20 12.78
N VAL A 178 9.73 -9.00 12.36
CA VAL A 178 9.28 -8.38 11.09
C VAL A 178 9.67 -9.27 9.91
N ARG A 179 10.91 -9.76 9.88
CA ARG A 179 11.37 -10.68 8.85
C ARG A 179 10.56 -11.97 8.84
N ARG A 180 10.40 -12.60 9.99
CA ARG A 180 9.63 -13.85 10.13
C ARG A 180 8.17 -13.68 9.73
N ALA A 181 7.53 -12.59 10.11
CA ALA A 181 6.16 -12.30 9.73
C ALA A 181 6.02 -12.05 8.23
N SER A 182 7.03 -11.42 7.60
CA SER A 182 7.07 -11.21 6.15
C SER A 182 7.18 -12.55 5.41
N ASP A 183 8.14 -13.40 5.76
CA ASP A 183 8.32 -14.72 5.15
C ASP A 183 7.06 -15.59 5.33
N LEU A 184 6.46 -15.57 6.53
CA LEU A 184 5.24 -16.31 6.82
C LEU A 184 4.07 -15.83 5.94
N ALA A 185 3.84 -14.52 5.87
CA ALA A 185 2.72 -13.96 5.10
C ALA A 185 2.88 -14.27 3.60
N ILE A 186 4.08 -14.10 3.04
CA ILE A 186 4.37 -14.39 1.63
C ILE A 186 4.10 -15.85 1.31
N ARG A 187 4.66 -16.79 2.09
CA ARG A 187 4.47 -18.25 1.89
C ARG A 187 3.00 -18.65 2.08
N ALA A 188 2.29 -18.06 3.04
CA ALA A 188 0.88 -18.34 3.28
C ALA A 188 -0.03 -17.87 2.12
N MET A 189 0.23 -16.69 1.54
CA MET A 189 -0.49 -16.23 0.35
C MET A 189 -0.24 -17.16 -0.85
N ALA A 190 1.01 -17.54 -1.11
CA ALA A 190 1.36 -18.45 -2.18
C ALA A 190 0.73 -19.84 -2.01
N SER A 191 0.67 -20.37 -0.77
CA SER A 191 0.09 -21.69 -0.48
C SER A 191 -1.44 -21.77 -0.66
N ALA A 192 -2.13 -20.62 -0.82
CA ALA A 192 -3.57 -20.59 -1.02
C ALA A 192 -4.02 -21.25 -2.34
N GLY A 193 -3.12 -21.43 -3.31
CA GLY A 193 -3.40 -22.08 -4.59
C GLY A 193 -4.37 -21.27 -5.47
N MET A 194 -4.39 -19.95 -5.31
CA MET A 194 -5.21 -19.06 -6.12
C MET A 194 -4.54 -18.75 -7.46
N PRO A 195 -5.31 -18.53 -8.53
CA PRO A 195 -4.73 -18.15 -9.81
C PRO A 195 -3.95 -16.84 -9.69
N PRO A 196 -2.90 -16.65 -10.52
CA PRO A 196 -2.17 -15.39 -10.56
C PRO A 196 -3.12 -14.25 -10.98
N HIS A 197 -2.83 -13.05 -10.50
CA HIS A 197 -3.55 -11.85 -10.91
C HIS A 197 -3.19 -11.47 -12.35
N GLU A 198 -4.15 -10.93 -13.09
CA GLU A 198 -3.90 -10.45 -14.45
C GLU A 198 -2.94 -9.25 -14.45
N HIS A 199 -3.08 -8.37 -13.44
CA HIS A 199 -2.24 -7.20 -13.25
C HIS A 199 -1.91 -7.02 -11.76
N GLY A 200 -0.62 -6.81 -11.46
CA GLY A 200 -0.15 -6.65 -10.10
C GLY A 200 -0.10 -7.97 -9.32
N GLY A 201 0.07 -7.90 -8.02
CA GLY A 201 0.21 -9.06 -7.14
C GLY A 201 -0.29 -8.81 -5.73
N ASP A 202 -0.17 -9.83 -4.89
CA ASP A 202 -0.41 -9.71 -3.46
C ASP A 202 0.74 -8.93 -2.79
N PHE A 203 0.47 -8.34 -1.63
CA PHE A 203 1.39 -7.47 -0.93
C PHE A 203 1.61 -7.89 0.52
N ILE A 204 2.77 -7.55 1.05
CA ILE A 204 2.93 -7.34 2.49
C ILE A 204 2.92 -5.84 2.80
N LYS A 205 2.28 -5.46 3.91
CA LYS A 205 2.08 -4.07 4.32
C LYS A 205 2.59 -3.87 5.74
N THR A 206 3.25 -2.73 6.01
CA THR A 206 3.83 -2.49 7.32
C THR A 206 2.79 -2.38 8.42
N SER A 207 1.79 -1.52 8.26
CA SER A 207 1.02 -1.02 9.40
C SER A 207 -0.43 -0.67 9.05
N THR A 208 -1.29 -0.69 10.07
CA THR A 208 -2.66 -0.19 10.00
C THR A 208 -2.71 1.34 9.90
N GLY A 209 -1.68 2.03 10.40
CA GLY A 209 -1.66 3.48 10.62
C GLY A 209 -2.32 3.92 11.93
N LYS A 210 -2.86 2.99 12.72
CA LYS A 210 -3.49 3.25 14.03
C LYS A 210 -2.52 3.08 15.21
N VAL A 211 -1.36 2.46 14.96
CA VAL A 211 -0.30 2.21 15.95
C VAL A 211 0.99 2.91 15.53
N GLN A 212 1.79 3.33 16.50
CA GLN A 212 3.11 3.92 16.28
C GLN A 212 4.21 3.08 17.01
N PRO A 213 5.40 2.98 16.41
CA PRO A 213 5.80 3.48 15.11
C PRO A 213 5.09 2.73 13.96
N ALA A 214 4.76 3.47 12.90
CA ALA A 214 4.22 2.88 11.66
C ALA A 214 5.39 2.52 10.71
N ALA A 215 5.30 2.82 9.39
CA ALA A 215 6.38 2.53 8.47
C ALA A 215 7.66 3.29 8.82
N THR A 216 8.78 2.56 8.88
CA THR A 216 10.14 3.13 8.98
C THR A 216 11.01 2.56 7.86
N MET A 217 12.07 3.28 7.51
CA MET A 217 13.02 2.82 6.46
C MET A 217 13.67 1.46 6.82
N PRO A 218 14.16 1.22 8.06
CA PRO A 218 14.74 -0.09 8.43
C PRO A 218 13.74 -1.25 8.33
N VAL A 219 12.53 -1.06 8.83
CA VAL A 219 11.45 -2.05 8.76
C VAL A 219 11.11 -2.39 7.31
N THR A 220 10.92 -1.35 6.48
CA THR A 220 10.60 -1.55 5.06
C THR A 220 11.75 -2.23 4.31
N LEU A 221 13.01 -1.93 4.65
CA LEU A 221 14.16 -2.60 4.07
C LEU A 221 14.15 -4.12 4.36
N VAL A 222 13.91 -4.50 5.61
CA VAL A 222 13.81 -5.92 6.00
C VAL A 222 12.68 -6.64 5.24
N MET A 223 11.54 -5.97 5.06
CA MET A 223 10.41 -6.52 4.28
C MET A 223 10.76 -6.64 2.78
N LEU A 224 11.45 -5.65 2.20
CA LEU A 224 11.94 -5.74 0.81
C LEU A 224 12.97 -6.85 0.62
N GLU A 225 13.82 -7.10 1.63
CA GLU A 225 14.76 -8.23 1.61
C GLU A 225 14.05 -9.59 1.65
N ALA A 226 12.93 -9.70 2.40
CA ALA A 226 12.10 -10.91 2.38
C ALA A 226 11.46 -11.13 0.98
N ILE A 227 10.95 -10.08 0.36
CA ILE A 227 10.41 -10.11 -1.02
C ILE A 227 11.50 -10.52 -2.01
N ARG A 228 12.69 -9.94 -1.91
CA ARG A 228 13.83 -10.28 -2.78
C ARG A 228 14.19 -11.76 -2.67
N ASP A 229 14.31 -12.26 -1.45
CA ASP A 229 14.73 -13.64 -1.20
C ASP A 229 13.65 -14.63 -1.71
N TRP A 230 12.37 -14.29 -1.55
CA TRP A 230 11.26 -15.05 -2.15
C TRP A 230 11.32 -15.08 -3.67
N TYR A 231 11.55 -13.93 -4.31
CA TYR A 231 11.70 -13.85 -5.76
C TYR A 231 12.89 -14.68 -6.26
N LEU A 232 14.02 -14.63 -5.56
CA LEU A 232 15.19 -15.45 -5.92
C LEU A 232 14.95 -16.97 -5.76
N GLU A 233 14.07 -17.36 -4.81
CA GLU A 233 13.71 -18.76 -4.58
C GLU A 233 12.69 -19.27 -5.62
N THR A 234 11.71 -18.43 -6.01
CA THR A 234 10.51 -18.90 -6.74
C THR A 234 10.28 -18.23 -8.09
N GLY A 235 10.84 -17.06 -8.33
CA GLY A 235 10.53 -16.20 -9.47
C GLY A 235 9.21 -15.43 -9.33
N GLU A 236 8.47 -15.57 -8.23
CA GLU A 236 7.19 -14.92 -8.01
C GLU A 236 7.37 -13.51 -7.41
N ILE A 237 6.60 -12.55 -7.94
CA ILE A 237 6.65 -11.15 -7.49
C ILE A 237 5.60 -10.91 -6.40
N VAL A 238 6.03 -10.39 -5.27
CA VAL A 238 5.18 -9.91 -4.18
C VAL A 238 5.40 -8.41 -4.01
N GLY A 239 4.32 -7.66 -3.80
CA GLY A 239 4.35 -6.21 -3.64
C GLY A 239 4.63 -5.78 -2.20
N MET A 240 4.98 -4.49 -2.05
CA MET A 240 5.27 -3.85 -0.77
C MET A 240 4.46 -2.58 -0.58
N LYS A 241 3.82 -2.44 0.59
CA LYS A 241 3.09 -1.21 0.96
C LYS A 241 3.56 -0.68 2.32
N PRO A 242 4.54 0.25 2.37
CA PRO A 242 4.77 1.02 3.58
C PRO A 242 3.56 1.93 3.85
N ALA A 243 3.06 1.92 5.08
CA ALA A 243 1.85 2.64 5.46
C ALA A 243 2.02 3.35 6.80
N GLY A 244 1.52 4.59 6.87
CA GLY A 244 1.61 5.46 8.03
C GLY A 244 3.00 6.09 8.22
N GLY A 245 3.04 7.33 8.72
CA GLY A 245 4.30 8.02 9.03
C GLY A 245 5.02 8.69 7.86
N ILE A 246 4.68 8.38 6.61
CA ILE A 246 5.28 8.97 5.42
C ILE A 246 4.48 10.21 5.02
N ARG A 247 5.04 11.39 5.22
CA ARG A 247 4.32 12.66 5.06
C ARG A 247 4.89 13.59 4.01
N THR A 248 6.14 13.38 3.62
CA THR A 248 6.83 14.28 2.70
C THR A 248 7.29 13.57 1.43
N SER A 249 7.26 14.29 0.34
CA SER A 249 7.76 13.86 -0.96
C SER A 249 9.24 13.46 -0.91
N LYS A 250 10.04 14.11 -0.04
CA LYS A 250 11.44 13.73 0.20
C LYS A 250 11.53 12.31 0.78
N GLN A 251 10.68 11.98 1.76
CA GLN A 251 10.62 10.61 2.30
C GLN A 251 10.22 9.61 1.20
N ALA A 252 9.17 9.92 0.43
CA ALA A 252 8.73 9.04 -0.66
C ALA A 252 9.86 8.74 -1.65
N LEU A 253 10.62 9.76 -2.07
CA LEU A 253 11.78 9.58 -2.94
C LEU A 253 12.87 8.68 -2.31
N HIS A 254 13.11 8.79 -1.00
CA HIS A 254 14.04 7.88 -0.31
C HIS A 254 13.56 6.43 -0.32
N TYR A 255 12.25 6.19 -0.18
CA TYR A 255 11.66 4.85 -0.31
C TYR A 255 11.83 4.31 -1.74
N LEU A 256 11.59 5.13 -2.78
CA LEU A 256 11.80 4.71 -4.17
C LEU A 256 13.28 4.37 -4.46
N VAL A 257 14.21 5.14 -3.90
CA VAL A 257 15.64 4.82 -3.98
C VAL A 257 15.94 3.47 -3.32
N MET A 258 15.38 3.24 -2.13
CA MET A 258 15.56 1.98 -1.42
C MET A 258 15.00 0.79 -2.21
N VAL A 259 13.81 0.91 -2.79
CA VAL A 259 13.23 -0.11 -3.68
C VAL A 259 14.16 -0.39 -4.86
N LYS A 260 14.58 0.65 -5.56
CA LYS A 260 15.47 0.53 -6.72
C LYS A 260 16.81 -0.14 -6.38
N GLU A 261 17.43 0.23 -5.26
CA GLU A 261 18.74 -0.32 -4.88
C GLU A 261 18.62 -1.73 -4.26
N THR A 262 17.45 -2.12 -3.75
CA THR A 262 17.25 -3.44 -3.14
C THR A 262 16.74 -4.49 -4.15
N LEU A 263 15.84 -4.09 -5.06
CA LEU A 263 15.15 -4.98 -5.98
C LEU A 263 15.49 -4.72 -7.46
N GLY A 264 15.89 -3.51 -7.81
CA GLY A 264 16.08 -3.08 -9.20
C GLY A 264 17.23 -3.77 -9.96
N THR A 265 18.03 -4.59 -9.29
CA THR A 265 19.06 -5.43 -9.93
C THR A 265 18.55 -6.81 -10.31
N LEU A 266 17.33 -7.16 -9.91
CA LEU A 266 16.67 -8.42 -10.27
C LEU A 266 16.19 -8.35 -11.74
N PRO A 267 15.99 -9.48 -12.42
CA PRO A 267 15.51 -9.52 -13.80
C PRO A 267 14.24 -8.67 -14.04
N ASP A 268 13.26 -8.77 -13.12
CA ASP A 268 12.00 -8.01 -13.18
C ASP A 268 12.02 -6.81 -12.22
N GLY A 269 13.21 -6.29 -11.87
CA GLY A 269 13.38 -5.28 -10.82
C GLY A 269 12.59 -3.97 -11.04
N ASP A 270 12.30 -3.62 -12.28
CA ASP A 270 11.50 -2.45 -12.62
C ASP A 270 10.01 -2.62 -12.29
N ALA A 271 9.51 -3.86 -12.11
CA ALA A 271 8.13 -4.12 -11.73
C ALA A 271 7.78 -3.48 -10.36
N TRP A 272 8.71 -3.49 -9.41
CA TRP A 272 8.51 -2.87 -8.10
C TRP A 272 8.55 -1.34 -8.12
N LEU A 273 8.91 -0.72 -9.24
CA LEU A 273 8.80 0.72 -9.46
C LEU A 273 7.52 1.08 -10.24
N THR A 274 6.45 0.33 -9.98
CA THR A 274 5.11 0.56 -10.52
C THR A 274 4.06 0.53 -9.40
N PRO A 275 2.88 1.12 -9.59
CA PRO A 275 1.79 1.00 -8.63
C PRO A 275 1.25 -0.43 -8.47
N ASP A 276 1.61 -1.35 -9.36
CA ASP A 276 1.17 -2.74 -9.29
C ASP A 276 1.89 -3.55 -8.20
N TYR A 277 3.10 -3.09 -7.78
CA TYR A 277 3.91 -3.80 -6.77
C TYR A 277 4.51 -2.92 -5.68
N PHE A 278 4.32 -1.58 -5.76
CA PHE A 278 4.72 -0.71 -4.67
C PHE A 278 3.69 0.40 -4.43
N ARG A 279 3.27 0.59 -3.18
CA ARG A 279 2.27 1.58 -2.79
C ARG A 279 2.69 2.36 -1.55
N PHE A 280 2.20 3.60 -1.45
CA PHE A 280 2.30 4.42 -0.24
C PHE A 280 0.94 4.50 0.44
N GLY A 281 0.78 3.91 1.61
CA GLY A 281 -0.40 4.07 2.44
C GLY A 281 -0.34 5.38 3.25
N ALA A 282 -0.49 6.54 2.57
CA ALA A 282 -0.21 7.84 3.16
C ALA A 282 -0.96 8.98 2.45
N SER A 283 -2.18 9.32 2.89
CA SER A 283 -3.02 10.35 2.24
C SER A 283 -2.39 11.74 2.27
N THR A 284 -1.81 12.15 3.40
CA THR A 284 -1.17 13.49 3.54
C THR A 284 0.03 13.68 2.61
N LEU A 285 0.66 12.60 2.16
CA LEU A 285 1.76 12.62 1.20
C LEU A 285 1.34 13.18 -0.16
N CYS A 286 0.09 12.93 -0.58
CA CYS A 286 -0.42 13.36 -1.89
C CYS A 286 -0.25 14.88 -2.08
N ASN A 287 -0.75 15.69 -1.14
CA ASN A 287 -0.66 17.15 -1.25
C ASN A 287 0.80 17.67 -1.17
N ASP A 288 1.67 17.02 -0.40
CA ASP A 288 3.08 17.40 -0.38
C ASP A 288 3.77 17.12 -1.72
N ILE A 289 3.46 15.97 -2.35
CA ILE A 289 3.96 15.67 -3.71
C ILE A 289 3.47 16.71 -4.72
N LEU A 290 2.19 17.05 -4.72
CA LEU A 290 1.61 18.05 -5.63
C LEU A 290 2.30 19.43 -5.47
N ARG A 291 2.53 19.86 -4.24
CA ARG A 291 3.26 21.11 -3.94
C ARG A 291 4.68 21.08 -4.48
N GLN A 292 5.37 19.97 -4.34
CA GLN A 292 6.74 19.83 -4.86
C GLN A 292 6.78 19.77 -6.39
N ILE A 293 5.84 19.11 -7.03
CA ILE A 293 5.71 19.12 -8.50
C ILE A 293 5.46 20.55 -8.99
N ALA A 294 4.51 21.27 -8.39
CA ALA A 294 4.21 22.66 -8.72
C ALA A 294 5.45 23.55 -8.58
N TRP A 295 6.18 23.43 -7.45
CA TRP A 295 7.41 24.19 -7.25
C TRP A 295 8.49 23.88 -8.29
N HIS A 296 8.70 22.61 -8.63
CA HIS A 296 9.70 22.21 -9.64
C HIS A 296 9.38 22.75 -11.05
N LYS A 297 8.09 22.88 -11.37
CA LYS A 297 7.64 23.34 -12.68
C LYS A 297 7.54 24.87 -12.77
N THR A 298 7.07 25.54 -11.73
CA THR A 298 6.74 26.95 -11.76
C THR A 298 7.70 27.86 -10.99
N GLY A 299 8.55 27.27 -10.14
CA GLY A 299 9.39 28.01 -9.20
C GLY A 299 8.61 28.68 -8.04
N ARG A 300 7.31 28.38 -7.89
CA ARG A 300 6.44 28.98 -6.87
C ARG A 300 5.89 27.91 -5.94
N TYR A 301 5.85 28.20 -4.64
CA TYR A 301 5.17 27.33 -3.67
C TYR A 301 3.67 27.63 -3.71
N MET A 302 2.89 26.56 -3.81
CA MET A 302 1.45 26.60 -3.67
C MET A 302 1.07 26.50 -2.20
N ALA A 303 -0.03 27.16 -1.82
CA ALA A 303 -0.57 27.06 -0.48
C ALA A 303 -1.33 25.73 -0.26
N SER A 304 -1.59 25.38 0.99
CA SER A 304 -2.34 24.14 1.31
C SER A 304 -3.77 24.17 0.77
N TYR A 305 -4.41 25.33 0.75
CA TYR A 305 -5.78 25.50 0.23
C TYR A 305 -5.90 25.49 -1.31
N ASP A 306 -4.77 25.44 -2.04
CA ASP A 306 -4.78 25.25 -3.50
C ASP A 306 -5.07 23.80 -3.90
N PHE A 307 -5.11 22.89 -2.93
CA PHE A 307 -5.40 21.47 -3.13
C PHE A 307 -6.56 21.03 -2.24
N SER A 308 -7.45 20.20 -2.77
CA SER A 308 -8.49 19.57 -1.94
C SER A 308 -7.86 18.70 -0.84
N GLU A 309 -8.52 18.58 0.29
CA GLU A 309 -8.10 17.64 1.35
C GLU A 309 -8.34 16.17 0.91
N ALA A 310 -7.52 15.26 1.47
CA ALA A 310 -7.63 13.82 1.23
C ALA A 310 -8.34 13.11 2.39
#